data_9d793b0b041df5246ab454d23661efb6
#
_entry.id   9d793b0b041df5246ab454d23661efb6
#
_cell.length_a   1.000
_cell.length_b   1.000
_cell.length_c   1.000
_cell.angle_alpha   90.00
_cell.angle_beta   90.00
_cell.angle_gamma   90.00
#
_symmetry.space_group_name_H-M   'P 1'
#
loop_
_entity.id
_entity.type
_entity.pdbx_description
1 polymer ?
#
loop_
_entity_poly.entity_id
_entity_poly.type
_entity_poly.pdbx_seq_one_letter_code
_entity_poly.pdbx_strand_id
1 'polypeptide(L)'
;MHEIRDPAGEHSYDEWWLATLGRTVVWARLRVRAGGTAEVFDSDGNTLAYDSEDTARAALLDAEFVGYDGLDEDDALARGFSLDELAPPQAGDDDQLRPLMVHRLAAGNA
;
A
#
# COMPACT_ATOMS: atom_id res chain seq x y z
N MET A 1 -24.57 22.25 6.53
CA MET A 1 -24.07 21.86 6.41
C MET A 1 -23.55 21.23 6.17
N HIS A 2 -23.51 21.29 6.43
CA HIS A 2 -22.91 20.66 6.35
C HIS A 2 -22.29 20.03 6.23
N GLU A 3 -22.36 19.91 6.36
CA GLU A 3 -21.70 19.40 6.33
C GLU A 3 -21.01 18.64 6.34
N ILE A 4 -21.28 18.77 6.39
CA ILE A 4 -20.58 18.04 6.41
C ILE A 4 -19.92 17.34 6.49
N ARG A 5 -19.82 17.30 6.82
CA ARG A 5 -18.97 16.65 6.99
C ARG A 5 -18.20 15.85 7.09
N ASP A 6 -17.76 15.81 7.35
CA ASP A 6 -16.87 15.03 7.28
C ASP A 6 -16.38 14.59 7.74
N PRO A 7 -16.58 14.51 7.89
CA PRO A 7 -15.78 14.51 8.78
C PRO A 7 -14.53 14.04 8.68
N ALA A 8 -13.92 14.67 9.00
CA ALA A 8 -12.64 14.59 9.21
C ALA A 8 -12.10 13.34 8.81
N GLY A 9 -11.79 12.53 9.60
CA GLY A 9 -11.28 11.28 9.17
C GLY A 9 -12.06 10.68 8.05
N GLU A 10 -13.21 11.21 7.85
CA GLU A 10 -14.04 10.73 6.79
C GLU A 10 -13.49 10.94 5.43
N HIS A 11 -12.59 11.86 5.27
CA HIS A 11 -12.02 12.17 3.99
C HIS A 11 -10.64 11.55 3.80
N SER A 12 -10.36 10.50 4.53
CA SER A 12 -9.11 9.79 4.31
C SER A 12 -9.15 9.05 2.98
N TYR A 13 -8.00 8.85 2.40
CA TYR A 13 -7.87 7.99 1.24
C TYR A 13 -6.66 7.09 1.41
N ASP A 14 -6.67 5.98 0.70
CA ASP A 14 -5.65 4.97 0.80
C ASP A 14 -4.85 4.89 -0.50
N GLU A 15 -3.55 4.69 -0.35
CA GLU A 15 -2.66 4.34 -1.47
C GLU A 15 -2.01 3.01 -1.13
N TRP A 16 -1.88 2.19 -2.13
CA TRP A 16 -1.20 0.92 -1.95
C TRP A 16 0.23 1.00 -2.46
N TRP A 17 1.13 0.47 -1.66
CA TRP A 17 2.55 0.43 -1.95
C TRP A 17 3.01 -1.00 -1.84
N LEU A 18 4.04 -1.35 -2.62
CA LEU A 18 4.54 -2.72 -2.59
C LEU A 18 6.04 -2.75 -2.72
N ALA A 19 6.63 -3.81 -2.20
CA ALA A 19 8.04 -4.13 -2.39
C ALA A 19 8.13 -5.58 -2.83
N THR A 20 9.16 -5.89 -3.60
CA THR A 20 9.37 -7.26 -4.03
C THR A 20 10.68 -7.78 -3.44
N LEU A 21 10.62 -8.99 -2.90
CA LEU A 21 11.78 -9.69 -2.37
C LEU A 21 11.79 -11.06 -3.05
N GLY A 22 12.60 -11.16 -4.11
CA GLY A 22 12.56 -12.36 -4.96
C GLY A 22 11.18 -12.51 -5.58
N ARG A 23 10.51 -13.62 -5.28
CA ARG A 23 9.18 -13.89 -5.81
C ARG A 23 8.08 -13.56 -4.82
N THR A 24 8.39 -12.79 -3.79
CA THR A 24 7.41 -12.40 -2.79
C THR A 24 7.10 -10.92 -2.91
N VAL A 25 5.82 -10.59 -2.93
CA VAL A 25 5.34 -9.20 -2.91
C VAL A 25 4.84 -8.90 -1.52
N VAL A 26 5.29 -7.80 -0.97
CA VAL A 26 4.85 -7.33 0.34
C VAL A 26 4.16 -5.99 0.13
N TRP A 27 2.95 -5.88 0.65
CA TRP A 27 2.13 -4.68 0.51
C TRP A 27 2.20 -3.84 1.77
N ALA A 28 2.04 -2.53 1.59
CA ALA A 28 1.83 -1.60 2.68
C ALA A 28 0.71 -0.65 2.27
N ARG A 29 -0.15 -0.30 3.22
CA ARG A 29 -1.25 0.64 2.96
C ARG A 29 -0.90 1.98 3.56
N LEU A 30 -0.83 3.01 2.72
CA LEU A 30 -0.67 4.38 3.18
C LEU A 30 -2.04 5.01 3.25
N ARG A 31 -2.43 5.47 4.43
CA ARG A 31 -3.71 6.17 4.61
C ARG A 31 -3.44 7.62 4.93
N VAL A 32 -3.94 8.50 4.08
CA VAL A 32 -3.79 9.95 4.26
C VAL A 32 -5.10 10.49 4.79
N ARG A 33 -5.01 11.21 5.90
CA ARG A 33 -6.21 11.73 6.55
C ARG A 33 -6.45 13.17 6.14
N ALA A 34 -7.68 13.60 6.28
CA ALA A 34 -8.09 14.95 5.87
C ALA A 34 -7.26 16.04 6.54
N GLY A 35 -6.78 15.79 7.75
CA GLY A 35 -5.95 16.78 8.45
C GLY A 35 -4.50 16.84 7.99
N GLY A 36 -4.12 15.99 7.03
CA GLY A 36 -2.76 16.00 6.48
C GLY A 36 -1.81 15.00 7.10
N THR A 37 -2.19 14.34 8.18
CA THR A 37 -1.38 13.27 8.74
C THR A 37 -1.54 11.99 7.93
N ALA A 38 -0.63 11.05 8.13
CA ALA A 38 -0.66 9.80 7.38
C ALA A 38 -0.29 8.63 8.28
N GLU A 39 -0.75 7.44 7.90
CA GLU A 39 -0.43 6.20 8.59
C GLU A 39 -0.03 5.15 7.56
N VAL A 40 0.96 4.34 7.94
CA VAL A 40 1.36 3.19 7.12
C VAL A 40 1.04 1.93 7.91
N PHE A 41 0.22 1.07 7.34
CA PHE A 41 -0.11 -0.24 7.89
C PHE A 41 0.69 -1.29 7.13
N ASP A 42 1.52 -2.06 7.84
CA ASP A 42 2.40 -3.02 7.19
C ASP A 42 1.91 -4.45 7.39
N SER A 43 2.58 -5.38 6.72
CA SER A 43 2.18 -6.79 6.75
C SER A 43 2.39 -7.45 8.10
N ASP A 44 3.17 -6.84 8.97
CA ASP A 44 3.35 -7.34 10.34
C ASP A 44 2.23 -6.90 11.26
N GLY A 45 1.34 -6.04 10.78
CA GLY A 45 0.23 -5.55 11.57
C GLY A 45 0.53 -4.28 12.35
N ASN A 46 1.66 -3.65 12.05
CA ASN A 46 2.03 -2.40 12.71
C ASN A 46 1.46 -1.21 11.95
N THR A 47 1.01 -0.21 12.70
CA THR A 47 0.58 1.05 12.13
C THR A 47 1.55 2.12 12.60
N LEU A 48 2.19 2.78 11.64
CA LEU A 48 3.16 3.84 11.93
C LEU A 48 2.55 5.16 11.50
N ALA A 49 2.58 6.14 12.39
CA ALA A 49 1.98 7.44 12.13
C ALA A 49 3.06 8.44 11.70
N TYR A 50 2.70 9.28 10.77
CA TYR A 50 3.59 10.32 10.22
C TYR A 50 2.87 11.66 10.22
N ASP A 51 3.63 12.74 10.33
CA ASP A 51 3.07 14.09 10.37
C ASP A 51 2.48 14.51 9.02
N SER A 52 2.96 13.91 7.92
CA SER A 52 2.48 14.29 6.60
C SER A 52 2.58 13.09 5.66
N GLU A 53 1.85 13.19 4.55
CA GLU A 53 1.93 12.17 3.51
C GLU A 53 3.32 12.14 2.87
N ASP A 54 3.97 13.30 2.74
CA ASP A 54 5.31 13.34 2.15
C ASP A 54 6.31 12.57 2.99
N THR A 55 6.24 12.72 4.32
CA THR A 55 7.13 11.98 5.21
C THR A 55 6.85 10.48 5.15
N ALA A 56 5.57 10.11 5.09
CA ALA A 56 5.21 8.70 4.99
C ALA A 56 5.70 8.09 3.67
N ARG A 57 5.53 8.81 2.57
CA ARG A 57 6.01 8.33 1.27
C ARG A 57 7.52 8.20 1.24
N ALA A 58 8.23 9.16 1.85
CA ALA A 58 9.68 9.09 1.92
C ALA A 58 10.14 7.86 2.69
N ALA A 59 9.45 7.53 3.78
CA ALA A 59 9.77 6.34 4.55
C ALA A 59 9.54 5.07 3.74
N LEU A 60 8.46 5.02 2.96
CA LEU A 60 8.18 3.87 2.10
C LEU A 60 9.24 3.73 1.01
N LEU A 61 9.64 4.83 0.39
CA LEU A 61 10.68 4.80 -0.63
C LEU A 61 12.02 4.36 -0.05
N ASP A 62 12.35 4.82 1.15
CA ASP A 62 13.57 4.40 1.83
C ASP A 62 13.58 2.91 2.12
N ALA A 63 12.41 2.33 2.32
CA ALA A 63 12.27 0.90 2.56
C ALA A 63 12.10 0.11 1.25
N GLU A 64 12.30 0.80 0.12
CA GLU A 64 12.26 0.21 -1.22
C GLU A 64 10.86 -0.23 -1.67
N PHE A 65 9.84 0.38 -1.10
CA PHE A 65 8.48 0.25 -1.61
C PHE A 65 8.25 1.23 -2.75
N VAL A 66 7.35 0.88 -3.64
CA VAL A 66 6.93 1.76 -4.73
C VAL A 66 5.41 1.85 -4.72
N GLY A 67 4.89 2.96 -5.18
CA GLY A 67 3.45 3.15 -5.25
C GLY A 67 2.86 2.33 -6.38
N TYR A 68 1.82 1.55 -6.07
CA TYR A 68 1.20 0.68 -7.05
C TYR A 68 0.58 1.48 -8.20
N ASP A 69 -0.08 2.59 -7.89
CA ASP A 69 -0.76 3.39 -8.91
C ASP A 69 0.22 4.05 -9.87
N GLY A 70 1.46 4.21 -9.47
CA GLY A 70 2.48 4.82 -10.32
C GLY A 70 3.23 3.85 -11.20
N LEU A 71 2.93 2.55 -11.09
CA LEU A 71 3.62 1.55 -11.89
C LEU A 71 2.99 1.41 -13.25
N ASP A 72 3.84 1.32 -14.28
CA ASP A 72 3.37 0.90 -15.59
C ASP A 72 3.78 -0.56 -15.81
N GLU A 73 3.41 -1.11 -16.96
CA GLU A 73 3.67 -2.51 -17.24
C GLU A 73 5.17 -2.82 -17.29
N ASP A 74 5.97 -1.90 -17.81
CA ASP A 74 7.41 -2.09 -17.87
C ASP A 74 8.03 -2.15 -16.47
N ASP A 75 7.56 -1.28 -15.58
CA ASP A 75 8.02 -1.29 -14.20
C ASP A 75 7.65 -2.59 -13.49
N ALA A 76 6.44 -3.07 -13.74
CA ALA A 76 5.97 -4.30 -13.13
C ALA A 76 6.79 -5.50 -13.63
N LEU A 77 7.02 -5.57 -14.94
CA LEU A 77 7.79 -6.65 -15.51
C LEU A 77 9.23 -6.65 -15.00
N ALA A 78 9.81 -5.48 -14.79
CA ALA A 78 11.16 -5.38 -14.24
C ALA A 78 11.22 -5.94 -12.82
N ARG A 79 10.08 -5.94 -12.11
CA ARG A 79 9.98 -6.48 -10.76
C ARG A 79 9.51 -7.92 -10.73
N GLY A 80 9.22 -8.50 -11.87
CA GLY A 80 8.90 -9.92 -11.96
C GLY A 80 7.43 -10.25 -11.96
N PHE A 81 6.55 -9.29 -12.21
CA PHE A 81 5.12 -9.57 -12.29
C PHE A 81 4.46 -8.74 -13.38
N SER A 82 3.22 -9.10 -13.69
CA SER A 82 2.38 -8.34 -14.61
C SER A 82 1.33 -7.59 -13.80
N LEU A 83 0.97 -6.38 -14.20
CA LEU A 83 -0.09 -5.64 -13.54
C LEU A 83 -1.43 -6.38 -13.61
N ASP A 84 -1.61 -7.21 -14.63
CA ASP A 84 -2.84 -7.99 -14.76
C ASP A 84 -2.96 -9.09 -13.71
N GLU A 85 -1.85 -9.55 -13.14
CA GLU A 85 -1.89 -10.67 -12.21
C GLU A 85 -1.77 -10.24 -10.75
N LEU A 86 -1.65 -8.96 -10.49
CA LEU A 86 -1.43 -8.49 -9.13
C LEU A 86 -2.31 -7.26 -8.85
N ALA A 87 -3.08 -7.34 -7.80
CA ALA A 87 -3.93 -6.24 -7.36
C ALA A 87 -3.78 -6.05 -5.86
N PRO A 88 -4.01 -4.83 -5.34
CA PRO A 88 -3.96 -4.62 -3.90
C PRO A 88 -4.93 -5.54 -3.17
N PRO A 89 -4.55 -6.02 -1.98
CA PRO A 89 -5.42 -6.91 -1.23
C PRO A 89 -6.65 -6.17 -0.71
N GLN A 90 -7.73 -6.91 -0.50
CA GLN A 90 -8.96 -6.36 0.06
C GLN A 90 -9.49 -7.30 1.12
N ALA A 91 -9.95 -6.72 2.23
CA ALA A 91 -10.51 -7.51 3.31
C ALA A 91 -11.45 -6.62 4.12
N GLY A 92 -12.27 -7.25 4.97
CA GLY A 92 -13.25 -6.52 5.76
C GLY A 92 -12.64 -5.76 6.93
N ASP A 93 -11.51 -6.20 7.42
CA ASP A 93 -10.81 -5.51 8.50
C ASP A 93 -9.30 -5.76 8.38
N ASP A 94 -8.54 -5.08 9.23
CA ASP A 94 -7.09 -5.13 9.16
C ASP A 94 -6.53 -6.50 9.53
N ASP A 95 -7.18 -7.20 10.46
CA ASP A 95 -6.72 -8.55 10.84
C ASP A 95 -6.84 -9.53 9.68
N GLN A 96 -7.90 -9.41 8.90
CA GLN A 96 -8.09 -10.24 7.71
C GLN A 96 -7.18 -9.80 6.58
N LEU A 97 -6.82 -8.53 6.55
CA LEU A 97 -5.98 -7.96 5.50
C LEU A 97 -4.54 -8.45 5.61
N ARG A 98 -4.02 -8.54 6.83
CA ARG A 98 -2.61 -8.85 7.05
C ARG A 98 -2.10 -10.07 6.29
N PRO A 99 -2.77 -11.22 6.35
CA PRO A 99 -2.24 -12.39 5.63
C PRO A 99 -2.26 -12.22 4.12
N LEU A 100 -3.07 -11.31 3.61
CA LEU A 100 -3.14 -11.05 2.17
C LEU A 100 -2.07 -10.07 1.71
N MET A 101 -1.39 -9.41 2.64
CA MET A 101 -0.39 -8.39 2.32
C MET A 101 0.97 -8.98 1.97
N VAL A 102 1.14 -10.28 2.11
CA VAL A 102 2.33 -10.98 1.64
C VAL A 102 1.86 -11.99 0.60
N HIS A 103 2.30 -11.80 -0.62
CA HIS A 103 1.80 -12.59 -1.74
C HIS A 103 2.98 -13.19 -2.50
N ARG A 104 2.92 -14.50 -2.71
CA ARG A 104 3.95 -15.20 -3.46
C ARG A 104 3.59 -15.22 -4.92
N LEU A 105 4.47 -14.69 -5.76
CA LEU A 105 4.24 -14.73 -7.20
C LEU A 105 4.38 -16.16 -7.70
N ALA A 106 3.58 -16.50 -8.71
CA ALA A 106 3.69 -17.79 -9.34
C ALA A 106 5.09 -17.97 -9.91
N ALA A 107 5.58 -19.19 -9.87
CA ALA A 107 6.84 -19.52 -10.50
C ALA A 107 6.69 -19.29 -11.99
N GLY A 108 7.49 -18.61 -12.54
CA GLY A 108 7.44 -18.17 -13.83
C GLY A 108 7.12 -19.20 -14.81
N ASN A 109 7.04 -19.64 -15.32
CA ASN A 109 6.82 -20.45 -16.09
C ASN A 109 7.08 -21.49 -15.91
N ALA A 110 7.02 -21.34 -15.23
CA ALA A 110 7.40 -22.49 -14.81
C ALA A 110 7.07 -23.54 -15.39
#